data_ba60230e078c7eb0f3868d8817d7828f
#
_entry.id   ba60230e078c7eb0f3868d8817d7828f
#
_cell.length_a   1.000
_cell.length_b   1.000
_cell.length_c   1.000
_cell.angle_alpha   90.00
_cell.angle_beta   90.00
_cell.angle_gamma   90.00
#
_symmetry.space_group_name_H-M   'P 1'
#
loop_
_entity.id
_entity.type
_entity.pdbx_description
1 polymer ?
#
loop_
_entity_poly.entity_id
_entity_poly.type
_entity_poly.pdbx_seq_one_letter_code
_entity_poly.pdbx_strand_id
1 'polypeptide(L)'
;GVNGLVAAAELGLAGWKVALIEQHPQLGGFVASGELTLPGYVHDTFSSWHPQFTSGGAYAALGEKLHAHGLQYANTDGAVTGSTAVTGSAVVYRDAAKTAEGLASTHDRDAYMAMMDQMGARAGTVFGALGSEIRATKTMAKLGLGALRSQKLDGLEMLVRDAVMSGRSFMRGRFDGPQADQMW
;
A
#
# COMPACT_ATOMS: atom_id res chain seq x y z
N GLY A 1 -9.86 -15.93 -4.63
CA GLY A 1 -8.87 -14.84 -4.52
C GLY A 1 -7.85 -15.10 -3.42
N VAL A 2 -6.85 -14.19 -3.27
CA VAL A 2 -5.70 -14.36 -2.35
C VAL A 2 -6.11 -14.65 -0.91
N ASN A 3 -7.12 -13.97 -0.38
CA ASN A 3 -7.57 -14.18 1.01
C ASN A 3 -8.03 -15.63 1.25
N GLY A 4 -8.78 -16.21 0.30
CA GLY A 4 -9.19 -17.61 0.39
C GLY A 4 -8.03 -18.59 0.28
N LEU A 5 -7.02 -18.27 -0.56
CA LEU A 5 -5.81 -19.07 -0.68
C LEU A 5 -4.98 -19.04 0.61
N VAL A 6 -4.82 -17.87 1.22
CA VAL A 6 -4.14 -17.71 2.52
C VAL A 6 -4.86 -18.52 3.60
N ALA A 7 -6.18 -18.36 3.72
CA ALA A 7 -6.97 -19.12 4.70
C ALA A 7 -6.86 -20.64 4.50
N ALA A 8 -6.91 -21.09 3.24
CA ALA A 8 -6.75 -22.51 2.93
C ALA A 8 -5.34 -23.03 3.29
N ALA A 9 -4.30 -22.25 3.01
CA ALA A 9 -2.93 -22.61 3.36
C ALA A 9 -2.72 -22.69 4.88
N GLU A 10 -3.20 -21.70 5.63
CA GLU A 10 -3.08 -21.66 7.09
C GLU A 10 -3.85 -22.80 7.76
N LEU A 11 -5.09 -23.06 7.33
CA LEU A 11 -5.88 -24.17 7.83
C LEU A 11 -5.23 -25.51 7.49
N GLY A 12 -4.70 -25.67 6.29
CA GLY A 12 -3.96 -26.87 5.89
C GLY A 12 -2.72 -27.10 6.74
N LEU A 13 -1.95 -26.06 7.02
CA LEU A 13 -0.79 -26.12 7.93
C LEU A 13 -1.17 -26.46 9.37
N ALA A 14 -2.38 -26.07 9.80
CA ALA A 14 -2.94 -26.47 11.08
C ALA A 14 -3.52 -27.90 11.09
N GLY A 15 -3.36 -28.65 10.01
CA GLY A 15 -3.78 -30.05 9.90
C GLY A 15 -5.24 -30.28 9.50
N TRP A 16 -5.95 -29.23 9.06
CA TRP A 16 -7.32 -29.34 8.59
C TRP A 16 -7.39 -29.92 7.17
N LYS A 17 -8.44 -30.66 6.90
CA LYS A 17 -8.78 -31.06 5.53
C LYS A 17 -9.56 -29.91 4.90
N VAL A 18 -8.94 -29.23 3.93
CA VAL A 18 -9.49 -28.04 3.30
C VAL A 18 -9.91 -28.33 1.87
N ALA A 19 -11.12 -27.90 1.49
CA ALA A 19 -11.57 -27.84 0.11
C ALA A 19 -11.61 -26.39 -0.34
N LEU A 20 -10.82 -26.04 -1.34
CA LEU A 20 -10.82 -24.73 -1.99
C LEU A 20 -11.65 -24.83 -3.28
N ILE A 21 -12.77 -24.10 -3.33
CA ILE A 21 -13.69 -24.08 -4.47
C ILE A 21 -13.55 -22.73 -5.17
N GLU A 22 -13.27 -22.78 -6.47
CA GLU A 22 -13.18 -21.61 -7.35
C GLU A 22 -13.98 -21.89 -8.61
N GLN A 23 -14.83 -20.93 -9.04
CA GLN A 23 -15.60 -21.06 -10.26
C GLN A 23 -14.82 -20.64 -11.51
N HIS A 24 -13.79 -19.82 -11.35
CA HIS A 24 -12.93 -19.39 -12.45
C HIS A 24 -11.83 -20.45 -12.70
N PRO A 25 -11.46 -20.73 -13.96
CA PRO A 25 -10.43 -21.71 -14.27
C PRO A 25 -9.05 -21.35 -13.70
N GLN A 26 -8.79 -20.09 -13.41
CA GLN A 26 -7.54 -19.61 -12.83
C GLN A 26 -7.74 -19.19 -11.37
N LEU A 27 -6.89 -19.69 -10.47
CA LEU A 27 -6.87 -19.28 -9.07
C LEU A 27 -6.18 -17.90 -8.92
N GLY A 28 -6.51 -17.17 -7.85
CA GLY A 28 -5.81 -15.93 -7.50
C GLY A 28 -6.70 -14.68 -7.50
N GLY A 29 -7.82 -14.68 -8.22
CA GLY A 29 -8.69 -13.52 -8.35
C GLY A 29 -7.99 -12.37 -9.09
N PHE A 30 -7.80 -11.21 -8.42
CA PHE A 30 -7.09 -10.07 -9.02
C PHE A 30 -5.56 -10.27 -9.13
N VAL A 31 -4.99 -11.28 -8.49
CA VAL A 31 -3.59 -11.66 -8.70
C VAL A 31 -3.54 -12.64 -9.87
N ALA A 32 -3.45 -12.09 -11.06
CA ALA A 32 -3.45 -12.81 -12.31
C ALA A 32 -2.54 -12.13 -13.32
N SER A 33 -1.88 -12.92 -14.15
CA SER A 33 -0.99 -12.42 -15.20
C SER A 33 -1.36 -13.04 -16.54
N GLY A 34 -1.07 -12.34 -17.62
CA GLY A 34 -1.35 -12.80 -18.98
C GLY A 34 -0.67 -11.96 -20.04
N GLU A 35 -0.67 -12.46 -21.25
CA GLU A 35 -0.18 -11.75 -22.44
C GLU A 35 -1.28 -10.82 -22.96
N LEU A 36 -1.29 -9.58 -22.49
CA LEU A 36 -2.36 -8.59 -22.77
C LEU A 36 -2.07 -7.71 -23.99
N THR A 37 -0.84 -7.67 -24.46
CA THR A 37 -0.40 -6.79 -25.56
C THR A 37 0.17 -7.60 -26.72
N LEU A 38 1.44 -7.95 -26.67
CA LEU A 38 2.12 -8.74 -27.69
C LEU A 38 2.47 -10.12 -27.15
N PRO A 39 2.51 -11.16 -28.00
CA PRO A 39 2.95 -12.49 -27.60
C PRO A 39 4.33 -12.47 -26.93
N GLY A 40 4.47 -13.19 -25.82
CA GLY A 40 5.71 -13.24 -25.04
C GLY A 40 5.86 -12.14 -23.99
N TYR A 41 4.97 -11.13 -23.98
CA TYR A 41 4.98 -10.06 -22.97
C TYR A 41 3.90 -10.31 -21.92
N VAL A 42 4.32 -10.84 -20.78
CA VAL A 42 3.44 -11.14 -19.65
C VAL A 42 3.25 -9.89 -18.80
N HIS A 43 2.01 -9.54 -18.54
CA HIS A 43 1.60 -8.42 -17.69
C HIS A 43 0.77 -8.89 -16.51
N ASP A 44 0.89 -8.21 -15.38
CA ASP A 44 -0.09 -8.36 -14.31
C ASP A 44 -1.40 -7.71 -14.75
N THR A 45 -2.49 -8.47 -14.70
CA THR A 45 -3.79 -8.03 -15.24
C THR A 45 -4.40 -6.92 -14.40
N PHE A 46 -4.31 -7.01 -13.08
CA PHE A 46 -4.95 -6.06 -12.16
C PHE A 46 -4.03 -5.61 -11.03
N SER A 47 -3.19 -6.47 -10.50
CA SER A 47 -2.45 -6.23 -9.26
C SER A 47 -0.97 -6.55 -9.43
N SER A 48 -0.17 -5.53 -9.67
CA SER A 48 1.29 -5.60 -9.77
C SER A 48 2.01 -5.11 -8.50
N TRP A 49 1.28 -4.66 -7.50
CA TRP A 49 1.83 -4.06 -6.29
C TRP A 49 1.11 -4.58 -5.04
N HIS A 50 1.83 -5.23 -4.13
CA HIS A 50 1.27 -5.97 -3.00
C HIS A 50 1.83 -5.55 -1.63
N PRO A 51 1.89 -4.26 -1.28
CA PRO A 51 2.53 -3.81 -0.03
C PRO A 51 1.81 -4.34 1.22
N GLN A 52 0.48 -4.40 1.20
CA GLN A 52 -0.29 -4.92 2.33
C GLN A 52 -0.08 -6.42 2.55
N PHE A 53 0.15 -7.19 1.48
CA PHE A 53 0.49 -8.60 1.61
C PHE A 53 1.89 -8.78 2.17
N THR A 54 2.89 -8.15 1.57
CA THR A 54 4.31 -8.30 1.94
C THR A 54 4.64 -7.75 3.34
N SER A 55 3.86 -6.79 3.85
CA SER A 55 3.99 -6.26 5.22
C SER A 55 3.04 -6.90 6.22
N GLY A 56 2.16 -7.81 5.78
CA GLY A 56 1.10 -8.39 6.59
C GLY A 56 1.48 -9.72 7.29
N GLY A 57 0.64 -10.11 8.25
CA GLY A 57 0.82 -11.35 9.01
C GLY A 57 0.81 -12.62 8.15
N ALA A 58 0.05 -12.63 7.06
CA ALA A 58 0.01 -13.75 6.12
C ALA A 58 1.39 -14.01 5.48
N TYR A 59 2.07 -12.94 5.05
CA TYR A 59 3.42 -13.07 4.49
C TYR A 59 4.46 -13.43 5.55
N ALA A 60 4.32 -12.90 6.77
CA ALA A 60 5.18 -13.29 7.89
C ALA A 60 5.06 -14.79 8.21
N ALA A 61 3.87 -15.38 8.08
CA ALA A 61 3.63 -16.79 8.34
C ALA A 61 3.98 -17.72 7.17
N LEU A 62 3.74 -17.27 5.94
CA LEU A 62 3.81 -18.11 4.73
C LEU A 62 4.99 -17.79 3.81
N GLY A 63 5.65 -16.64 3.99
CA GLY A 63 6.64 -16.09 3.05
C GLY A 63 7.78 -17.06 2.72
N GLU A 64 8.40 -17.70 3.71
CA GLU A 64 9.46 -18.68 3.46
C GLU A 64 8.98 -19.86 2.59
N LYS A 65 7.77 -20.35 2.85
CA LYS A 65 7.19 -21.45 2.06
C LYS A 65 6.86 -21.00 0.65
N LEU A 66 6.33 -19.79 0.49
CA LEU A 66 6.05 -19.20 -0.83
C LEU A 66 7.33 -19.01 -1.64
N HIS A 67 8.42 -18.55 -1.02
CA HIS A 67 9.74 -18.46 -1.67
C HIS A 67 10.28 -19.84 -2.06
N ALA A 68 10.12 -20.85 -1.22
CA ALA A 68 10.50 -22.23 -1.53
C ALA A 68 9.70 -22.80 -2.72
N HIS A 69 8.49 -22.28 -2.96
CA HIS A 69 7.66 -22.61 -4.13
C HIS A 69 7.84 -21.67 -5.32
N GLY A 70 8.87 -20.80 -5.29
CA GLY A 70 9.27 -19.99 -6.44
C GLY A 70 8.75 -18.56 -6.44
N LEU A 71 8.06 -18.09 -5.38
CA LEU A 71 7.69 -16.68 -5.30
C LEU A 71 8.95 -15.81 -5.21
N GLN A 72 9.07 -14.85 -6.11
CA GLN A 72 10.13 -13.84 -6.10
C GLN A 72 9.51 -12.46 -6.32
N TYR A 73 9.88 -11.52 -5.45
CA TYR A 73 9.52 -10.11 -5.63
C TYR A 73 10.71 -9.36 -6.23
N ALA A 74 10.53 -8.85 -7.45
CA ALA A 74 11.48 -7.95 -8.09
C ALA A 74 11.00 -6.51 -7.87
N ASN A 75 11.69 -5.79 -7.02
CA ASN A 75 11.40 -4.39 -6.75
C ASN A 75 12.29 -3.49 -7.60
N THR A 76 11.76 -2.37 -8.09
CA THR A 76 12.55 -1.37 -8.80
C THR A 76 13.42 -0.58 -7.81
N ASP A 77 14.63 -0.23 -8.22
CA ASP A 77 15.57 0.56 -7.40
C ASP A 77 15.42 2.08 -7.66
N GLY A 78 14.61 2.47 -8.63
CA GLY A 78 14.47 3.85 -9.07
C GLY A 78 13.02 4.34 -9.04
N ALA A 79 12.48 4.64 -10.20
CA ALA A 79 11.09 5.06 -10.35
C ALA A 79 10.12 3.95 -9.95
N VAL A 80 9.14 4.29 -9.13
CA VAL A 80 8.09 3.38 -8.66
C VAL A 80 6.87 3.48 -9.57
N THR A 81 6.46 4.70 -9.87
CA THR A 81 5.33 4.99 -10.76
C THR A 81 5.52 6.32 -11.48
N GLY A 82 4.85 6.48 -12.58
CA GLY A 82 4.82 7.73 -13.33
C GLY A 82 3.43 7.99 -13.88
N SER A 83 3.05 9.25 -13.90
CA SER A 83 1.81 9.72 -14.50
C SER A 83 2.10 10.81 -15.51
N THR A 84 1.39 10.77 -16.63
CA THR A 84 1.52 11.78 -17.70
C THR A 84 0.13 12.30 -18.04
N ALA A 85 0.01 13.62 -18.10
CA ALA A 85 -1.19 14.34 -18.51
C ALA A 85 -0.82 15.47 -19.46
N VAL A 86 -1.84 16.14 -20.01
CA VAL A 86 -1.62 17.33 -20.89
C VAL A 86 -0.85 18.44 -20.17
N THR A 87 -1.00 18.54 -18.87
CA THR A 87 -0.39 19.57 -18.00
C THR A 87 1.05 19.23 -17.57
N GLY A 88 1.59 18.06 -17.93
CA GLY A 88 2.93 17.62 -17.57
C GLY A 88 3.02 16.16 -17.14
N SER A 89 4.15 15.80 -16.55
CA SER A 89 4.41 14.46 -16.02
C SER A 89 4.93 14.54 -14.61
N ALA A 90 4.59 13.53 -13.80
CA ALA A 90 5.15 13.34 -12.47
C ALA A 90 5.69 11.91 -12.33
N VAL A 91 6.83 11.77 -11.66
CA VAL A 91 7.47 10.48 -11.38
C VAL A 91 7.71 10.37 -9.89
N VAL A 92 7.24 9.27 -9.32
CA VAL A 92 7.48 8.94 -7.91
C VAL A 92 8.63 7.94 -7.82
N TYR A 93 9.63 8.27 -7.03
CA TYR A 93 10.79 7.44 -6.76
C TYR A 93 10.70 6.84 -5.35
N ARG A 94 11.46 5.78 -5.09
CA ARG A 94 11.68 5.28 -3.72
C ARG A 94 12.31 6.33 -2.82
N ASP A 95 13.22 7.11 -3.39
CA ASP A 95 13.81 8.25 -2.73
C ASP A 95 12.84 9.42 -2.76
N ALA A 96 12.38 9.82 -1.58
CA ALA A 96 11.44 10.93 -1.42
C ALA A 96 12.06 12.27 -1.86
N ALA A 97 13.34 12.50 -1.61
CA ALA A 97 14.03 13.72 -2.02
C ALA A 97 14.07 13.82 -3.55
N LYS A 98 14.36 12.71 -4.23
CA LYS A 98 14.35 12.65 -5.69
C LYS A 98 12.95 12.87 -6.28
N THR A 99 11.90 12.41 -5.61
CA THR A 99 10.51 12.71 -6.00
C THR A 99 10.22 14.20 -5.84
N ALA A 100 10.63 14.78 -4.71
CA ALA A 100 10.44 16.20 -4.43
C ALA A 100 11.14 17.10 -5.47
N GLU A 101 12.34 16.73 -5.94
CA GLU A 101 13.05 17.45 -7.00
C GLU A 101 12.24 17.63 -8.29
N GLY A 102 11.35 16.69 -8.59
CA GLY A 102 10.43 16.75 -9.75
C GLY A 102 9.28 17.74 -9.59
N LEU A 103 9.04 18.28 -8.39
CA LEU A 103 8.01 19.28 -8.14
C LEU A 103 8.49 20.68 -8.47
N ALA A 104 7.62 21.48 -9.10
CA ALA A 104 8.01 22.77 -9.68
C ALA A 104 8.36 23.82 -8.62
N SER A 105 7.60 23.89 -7.53
CA SER A 105 7.76 24.93 -6.50
C SER A 105 8.53 24.43 -5.28
N THR A 106 9.25 25.33 -4.61
CA THR A 106 9.89 25.04 -3.33
C THR A 106 8.83 24.68 -2.27
N HIS A 107 7.69 25.37 -2.28
CA HIS A 107 6.57 25.07 -1.40
C HIS A 107 6.12 23.61 -1.52
N ASP A 108 5.92 23.13 -2.75
CA ASP A 108 5.47 21.74 -2.98
C ASP A 108 6.54 20.71 -2.58
N ARG A 109 7.82 21.02 -2.78
CA ARG A 109 8.92 20.15 -2.33
C ARG A 109 8.95 20.01 -0.82
N ASP A 110 8.85 21.11 -0.11
CA ASP A 110 8.84 21.12 1.35
C ASP A 110 7.58 20.44 1.89
N ALA A 111 6.42 20.70 1.29
CA ALA A 111 5.15 20.06 1.63
C ALA A 111 5.21 18.54 1.41
N TYR A 112 5.84 18.08 0.32
CA TYR A 112 6.01 16.65 0.05
C TYR A 112 6.90 15.99 1.10
N MET A 113 8.04 16.56 1.43
CA MET A 113 8.94 16.02 2.46
C MET A 113 8.26 15.98 3.82
N ALA A 114 7.57 17.06 4.21
CA ALA A 114 6.81 17.10 5.46
C ALA A 114 5.68 16.03 5.49
N MET A 115 5.02 15.81 4.36
CA MET A 115 4.02 14.75 4.23
C MET A 115 4.64 13.36 4.41
N MET A 116 5.80 13.09 3.81
CA MET A 116 6.49 11.81 3.94
C MET A 116 6.92 11.54 5.39
N ASP A 117 7.44 12.55 6.09
CA ASP A 117 7.78 12.46 7.51
C ASP A 117 6.55 12.16 8.38
N GLN A 118 5.44 12.84 8.12
CA GLN A 118 4.18 12.58 8.82
C GLN A 118 3.64 11.18 8.56
N MET A 119 3.71 10.70 7.32
CA MET A 119 3.30 9.34 6.97
C MET A 119 4.19 8.31 7.68
N GLY A 120 5.50 8.52 7.71
CA GLY A 120 6.43 7.68 8.45
C GLY A 120 6.10 7.60 9.94
N ALA A 121 5.87 8.75 10.58
CA ALA A 121 5.51 8.82 12.00
C ALA A 121 4.17 8.14 12.33
N ARG A 122 3.24 8.08 11.37
CA ARG A 122 1.90 7.49 11.52
C ARG A 122 1.81 6.04 11.04
N ALA A 123 2.80 5.57 10.30
CA ALA A 123 2.77 4.27 9.63
C ALA A 123 2.42 3.12 10.59
N GLY A 124 3.03 3.06 11.77
CA GLY A 124 2.76 2.03 12.77
C GLY A 124 1.30 2.00 13.24
N THR A 125 0.68 3.16 13.41
CA THR A 125 -0.74 3.26 13.79
C THR A 125 -1.66 2.86 12.64
N VAL A 126 -1.39 3.36 11.43
CA VAL A 126 -2.22 3.11 10.25
C VAL A 126 -2.15 1.63 9.85
N PHE A 127 -0.94 1.07 9.69
CA PHE A 127 -0.79 -0.34 9.32
C PHE A 127 -1.24 -1.28 10.45
N GLY A 128 -1.07 -0.90 11.71
CA GLY A 128 -1.61 -1.63 12.84
C GLY A 128 -3.14 -1.69 12.81
N ALA A 129 -3.81 -0.61 12.47
CA ALA A 129 -5.27 -0.56 12.31
C ALA A 129 -5.74 -1.37 11.09
N LEU A 130 -5.08 -1.22 9.93
CA LEU A 130 -5.40 -1.95 8.70
C LEU A 130 -5.17 -3.47 8.83
N GLY A 131 -4.15 -3.88 9.61
CA GLY A 131 -3.84 -5.27 9.88
C GLY A 131 -4.65 -5.91 11.02
N SER A 132 -5.57 -5.16 11.62
CA SER A 132 -6.36 -5.62 12.76
C SER A 132 -7.85 -5.66 12.45
N GLU A 133 -8.58 -6.54 13.13
CA GLU A 133 -10.03 -6.52 13.07
C GLU A 133 -10.57 -5.25 13.77
N ILE A 134 -11.41 -4.48 13.07
CA ILE A 134 -11.99 -3.23 13.57
C ILE A 134 -12.80 -3.46 14.86
N ARG A 135 -13.39 -4.64 15.02
CA ARG A 135 -14.16 -5.02 16.21
C ARG A 135 -13.29 -5.49 17.37
N ALA A 136 -11.99 -5.64 17.19
CA ALA A 136 -11.05 -5.98 18.25
C ALA A 136 -10.80 -4.76 19.16
N THR A 137 -11.77 -4.44 20.00
CA THR A 137 -11.81 -3.22 20.84
C THR A 137 -10.55 -3.01 21.67
N LYS A 138 -9.98 -4.09 22.24
CA LYS A 138 -8.72 -4.01 23.01
C LYS A 138 -7.54 -3.57 22.12
N THR A 139 -7.45 -4.11 20.91
CA THR A 139 -6.39 -3.75 19.94
C THR A 139 -6.56 -2.33 19.48
N MET A 140 -7.78 -1.91 19.13
CA MET A 140 -8.08 -0.54 18.74
C MET A 140 -7.80 0.46 19.85
N ALA A 141 -8.17 0.16 21.10
CA ALA A 141 -7.85 0.99 22.26
C ALA A 141 -6.34 1.12 22.49
N LYS A 142 -5.58 0.02 22.34
CA LYS A 142 -4.11 0.05 22.45
C LYS A 142 -3.47 0.90 21.35
N LEU A 143 -3.93 0.78 20.11
CA LEU A 143 -3.46 1.58 18.99
C LEU A 143 -3.79 3.07 19.18
N GLY A 144 -5.02 3.38 19.59
CA GLY A 144 -5.45 4.76 19.90
C GLY A 144 -4.64 5.40 21.03
N LEU A 145 -4.38 4.65 22.11
CA LEU A 145 -3.54 5.13 23.22
C LEU A 145 -2.07 5.30 22.78
N GLY A 146 -1.57 4.41 21.93
CA GLY A 146 -0.23 4.54 21.32
C GLY A 146 -0.13 5.78 20.46
N ALA A 147 -1.11 6.02 19.59
CA ALA A 147 -1.19 7.20 18.74
C ALA A 147 -1.27 8.49 19.57
N LEU A 148 -2.09 8.51 20.61
CA LEU A 148 -2.21 9.65 21.52
C LEU A 148 -0.88 9.97 22.23
N ARG A 149 -0.15 8.94 22.66
CA ARG A 149 1.16 9.13 23.32
C ARG A 149 2.24 9.63 22.37
N SER A 150 2.25 9.16 21.12
CA SER A 150 3.27 9.51 20.14
C SER A 150 3.00 10.81 19.41
N GLN A 151 1.74 11.14 19.14
CA GLN A 151 1.35 12.27 18.30
C GLN A 151 0.62 13.39 19.06
N LYS A 152 0.31 13.19 20.33
CA LYS A 152 -0.52 14.08 21.17
C LYS A 152 -1.94 14.21 20.60
N LEU A 153 -2.76 15.09 21.20
CA LEU A 153 -4.14 15.29 20.76
C LEU A 153 -4.24 15.88 19.36
N ASP A 154 -3.43 16.89 19.07
CA ASP A 154 -3.44 17.59 17.78
C ASP A 154 -3.07 16.65 16.61
N GLY A 155 -2.07 15.79 16.81
CA GLY A 155 -1.68 14.81 15.81
C GLY A 155 -2.74 13.72 15.59
N LEU A 156 -3.47 13.34 16.63
CA LEU A 156 -4.59 12.40 16.51
C LEU A 156 -5.78 13.04 15.78
N GLU A 157 -6.12 14.30 16.08
CA GLU A 157 -7.15 15.05 15.35
C GLU A 157 -6.81 15.14 13.86
N MET A 158 -5.57 15.54 13.55
CA MET A 158 -5.08 15.57 12.16
C MET A 158 -5.18 14.21 11.48
N LEU A 159 -4.81 13.13 12.15
CA LEU A 159 -4.90 11.78 11.60
C LEU A 159 -6.35 11.40 11.25
N VAL A 160 -7.29 11.67 12.16
CA VAL A 160 -8.72 11.41 11.94
C VAL A 160 -9.25 12.28 10.80
N ARG A 161 -8.92 13.56 10.77
CA ARG A 161 -9.33 14.46 9.69
C ARG A 161 -8.81 13.98 8.33
N ASP A 162 -7.52 13.63 8.25
CA ASP A 162 -6.91 13.13 7.02
C ASP A 162 -7.55 11.81 6.57
N ALA A 163 -7.92 10.92 7.50
CA ALA A 163 -8.56 9.63 7.21
C ALA A 163 -9.98 9.75 6.62
N VAL A 164 -10.72 10.82 6.95
CA VAL A 164 -12.09 11.04 6.43
C VAL A 164 -12.13 12.01 5.25
N MET A 165 -11.00 12.62 4.91
CA MET A 165 -10.87 13.54 3.79
C MET A 165 -10.70 12.76 2.47
N SER A 166 -11.21 13.28 1.36
CA SER A 166 -10.88 12.71 0.06
C SER A 166 -9.41 12.96 -0.30
N GLY A 167 -8.76 12.02 -0.99
CA GLY A 167 -7.38 12.18 -1.46
C GLY A 167 -7.18 13.49 -2.22
N ARG A 168 -8.12 13.85 -3.10
CA ARG A 168 -8.08 15.13 -3.84
C ARG A 168 -8.08 16.35 -2.92
N SER A 169 -8.93 16.37 -1.88
CA SER A 169 -8.98 17.48 -0.92
C SER A 169 -7.71 17.53 -0.08
N PHE A 170 -7.17 16.38 0.28
CA PHE A 170 -5.91 16.25 0.99
C PHE A 170 -4.75 16.85 0.19
N MET A 171 -4.66 16.53 -1.11
CA MET A 171 -3.59 17.03 -2.00
C MET A 171 -3.73 18.53 -2.27
N ARG A 172 -4.92 19.00 -2.65
CA ARG A 172 -5.19 20.43 -2.92
C ARG A 172 -5.04 21.33 -1.72
N GLY A 173 -5.12 20.81 -0.52
CA GLY A 173 -4.85 21.56 0.70
C GLY A 173 -3.37 21.70 1.05
N ARG A 174 -2.48 20.99 0.32
CA ARG A 174 -1.03 20.93 0.60
C ARG A 174 -0.14 21.38 -0.54
N PHE A 175 -0.62 21.24 -1.78
CA PHE A 175 0.17 21.47 -2.98
C PHE A 175 -0.52 22.46 -3.92
N ASP A 176 0.27 23.31 -4.54
CA ASP A 176 -0.22 24.34 -5.47
C ASP A 176 0.04 23.98 -6.93
N GLY A 177 1.02 23.13 -7.19
CA GLY A 177 1.47 22.81 -8.55
C GLY A 177 0.67 21.69 -9.22
N PRO A 178 0.57 21.70 -10.55
CA PRO A 178 -0.17 20.72 -11.33
C PRO A 178 0.45 19.30 -11.24
N GLN A 179 1.73 19.18 -10.93
CA GLN A 179 2.41 17.88 -10.79
C GLN A 179 1.84 17.08 -9.59
N ALA A 180 1.40 17.76 -8.55
CA ALA A 180 0.80 17.10 -7.40
C ALA A 180 -0.52 16.41 -7.78
N ASP A 181 -1.35 17.01 -8.63
CA ASP A 181 -2.58 16.40 -9.15
C ASP A 181 -2.32 15.10 -9.97
N GLN A 182 -1.08 14.91 -10.44
CA GLN A 182 -0.68 13.77 -11.28
C GLN A 182 -0.03 12.62 -10.49
N MET A 183 0.41 12.88 -9.28
CA MET A 183 1.05 11.86 -8.44
C MET A 183 0.03 10.93 -7.74
N TRP A 184 -1.29 11.26 -7.79
CA TRP A 184 -2.35 10.58 -7.02
C TRP A 184 -3.59 10.23 -7.85
#